data_f833195b5854d23812def4e71548fe29
#
_entry.id   f833195b5854d23812def4e71548fe29
#
_cell.length_a   1.000
_cell.length_b   1.000
_cell.length_c   1.000
_cell.angle_alpha   90.00
_cell.angle_beta   90.00
_cell.angle_gamma   90.00
#
_symmetry.space_group_name_H-M   'P 1'
#
loop_
_entity.id
_entity.type
_entity.pdbx_description
1 polymer ?
#
loop_
_entity_poly.entity_id
_entity_poly.type
_entity_poly.pdbx_seq_one_letter_code
_entity_poly.pdbx_strand_id
1 'polypeptide(L)'
;MGFYSMPRYFQAMPQVGKPLRAQKEENIQKILSIEEDIHRIAAEAIANGKPDDKVHASGEWTAMDRLAALVDPGTWCPLNSLYNPEHNPEGSTAIIKGLGRISGRWAVIVASDNKKLAGAWIPGQADNLLRASDTAKCLHIPLVYVLNCSGIKLDAQEKVYPNRRGGGTPFYRNTELEQLGVPVIVGIYGTNPAGGGYHSISPTILIAHEKANMAVGGAGIVGGMNPKGYVDEEAAEALIQAGKGLVATPPGSVPIHYGETGFFREVYGSEEGVLEGIKKFMAYLPAYNPDFFRVDDPSLPALDPNDLYSLIPMDMKQIYDIYDVIGRLFDKSQFLEYKKGYGPEIVAGLAKAEGLLVGVIANTQGLLLNYPEYKKGAVGIGGKLYRQGLLKMNEFVTLCSRDKIPIVWIQDTTGIDVGDDAEKAELLGLGQSLIYSIQNSKIPQMEITLRKGTAAAHYVMGGPQGNDTNAFTIGTAGTEIYVMHGETAAAAMYSRRLAKEAKEGKPHDETIEKMNKMIQDYAAKSRPQACGQLGLVDEIVNMNMMRNYIVAFAYSCYQNPEHICPFHQMITPRAIRDFNTYVRKENIPY
;
A
#
# COMPACT_ATOMS: atom_id res chain seq x y z
N MET A 1 13.62 -26.80 19.02
CA MET A 1 12.62 -25.89 19.64
C MET A 1 13.37 -24.86 20.47
N GLY A 2 13.13 -23.59 20.24
CA GLY A 2 13.77 -22.51 21.00
C GLY A 2 13.35 -22.48 22.46
N PHE A 3 14.28 -22.11 23.32
CA PHE A 3 14.03 -21.99 24.76
C PHE A 3 13.09 -20.83 25.13
N TYR A 4 12.88 -19.89 24.22
CA TYR A 4 12.05 -18.71 24.41
C TYR A 4 11.03 -18.66 23.29
N SER A 5 9.82 -18.98 23.61
CA SER A 5 8.64 -18.73 22.79
C SER A 5 7.67 -17.88 23.57
N MET A 6 6.84 -17.11 22.87
CA MET A 6 5.73 -16.41 23.49
C MET A 6 4.86 -17.39 24.28
N PRO A 7 4.44 -17.05 25.50
CA PRO A 7 3.38 -17.81 26.13
C PRO A 7 2.17 -17.90 25.21
N ARG A 8 1.68 -19.10 24.97
CA ARG A 8 0.58 -19.38 24.03
C ARG A 8 -0.79 -19.08 24.69
N TYR A 9 -1.01 -17.84 25.11
CA TYR A 9 -2.23 -17.43 25.79
C TYR A 9 -3.47 -17.42 24.91
N PHE A 10 -3.28 -17.35 23.58
CA PHE A 10 -4.37 -17.14 22.64
C PHE A 10 -4.69 -18.37 21.79
N GLN A 11 -4.29 -19.56 22.22
CA GLN A 11 -4.58 -20.80 21.48
C GLN A 11 -6.08 -21.12 21.42
N ALA A 12 -6.82 -20.81 22.47
CA ALA A 12 -8.23 -21.16 22.66
C ALA A 12 -9.15 -19.93 22.52
N MET A 13 -9.02 -19.17 21.43
CA MET A 13 -9.98 -18.10 21.12
C MET A 13 -11.30 -18.69 20.62
N PRO A 14 -12.45 -17.99 20.83
CA PRO A 14 -13.73 -18.41 20.28
C PRO A 14 -13.68 -18.47 18.73
N GLN A 15 -14.34 -19.48 18.16
CA GLN A 15 -14.56 -19.52 16.72
C GLN A 15 -15.69 -18.58 16.31
N VAL A 16 -15.56 -17.95 15.15
CA VAL A 16 -16.55 -17.05 14.57
C VAL A 16 -16.84 -17.43 13.12
N GLY A 17 -17.94 -16.94 12.61
CA GLY A 17 -18.42 -17.26 11.26
C GLY A 17 -19.17 -18.57 11.20
N LYS A 18 -19.90 -18.75 10.11
CA LYS A 18 -20.74 -19.92 9.83
C LYS A 18 -20.32 -20.56 8.52
N PRO A 19 -20.45 -21.88 8.37
CA PRO A 19 -20.31 -22.53 7.07
C PRO A 19 -21.25 -21.89 6.05
N LEU A 20 -20.77 -21.79 4.82
CA LEU A 20 -21.58 -21.28 3.70
C LEU A 20 -22.80 -22.20 3.50
N ARG A 21 -23.99 -21.62 3.48
CA ARG A 21 -25.24 -22.38 3.29
C ARG A 21 -25.51 -22.73 1.84
N ALA A 22 -25.18 -21.79 0.94
CA ALA A 22 -25.38 -21.97 -0.50
C ALA A 22 -24.48 -20.99 -1.25
N GLN A 23 -23.96 -21.42 -2.39
CA GLN A 23 -23.25 -20.53 -3.30
C GLN A 23 -24.24 -19.58 -3.99
N LYS A 24 -23.82 -18.34 -4.20
CA LYS A 24 -24.57 -17.31 -4.89
C LYS A 24 -23.92 -17.04 -6.24
N GLU A 25 -24.20 -17.88 -7.21
CA GLU A 25 -23.53 -17.90 -8.52
C GLU A 25 -23.52 -16.54 -9.21
N GLU A 26 -24.65 -15.82 -9.24
CA GLU A 26 -24.72 -14.49 -9.83
C GLU A 26 -23.77 -13.49 -9.17
N ASN A 27 -23.61 -13.55 -7.84
CA ASN A 27 -22.70 -12.70 -7.10
C ASN A 27 -21.23 -13.06 -7.38
N ILE A 28 -20.93 -14.36 -7.43
CA ILE A 28 -19.62 -14.89 -7.79
C ILE A 28 -19.21 -14.36 -9.16
N GLN A 29 -20.07 -14.52 -10.17
CA GLN A 29 -19.78 -14.08 -11.54
C GLN A 29 -19.56 -12.56 -11.65
N LYS A 30 -20.32 -11.77 -10.91
CA LYS A 30 -20.12 -10.32 -10.85
C LYS A 30 -18.74 -9.96 -10.28
N ILE A 31 -18.32 -10.59 -9.18
CA ILE A 31 -17.01 -10.37 -8.57
C ILE A 31 -15.89 -10.77 -9.54
N LEU A 32 -15.95 -11.99 -10.07
CA LEU A 32 -14.95 -12.51 -10.99
C LEU A 32 -14.80 -11.63 -12.24
N SER A 33 -15.90 -11.15 -12.80
CA SER A 33 -15.84 -10.23 -13.96
C SER A 33 -15.10 -8.92 -13.65
N ILE A 34 -15.25 -8.39 -12.44
CA ILE A 34 -14.54 -7.18 -12.02
C ILE A 34 -13.05 -7.49 -11.77
N GLU A 35 -12.74 -8.62 -11.12
CA GLU A 35 -11.36 -9.06 -10.89
C GLU A 35 -10.63 -9.33 -12.21
N GLU A 36 -11.29 -9.97 -13.18
CA GLU A 36 -10.76 -10.18 -14.53
C GLU A 36 -10.45 -8.86 -15.24
N ASP A 37 -11.34 -7.86 -15.15
CA ASP A 37 -11.10 -6.54 -15.74
C ASP A 37 -9.90 -5.83 -15.07
N ILE A 38 -9.78 -5.93 -13.74
CA ILE A 38 -8.64 -5.40 -12.98
C ILE A 38 -7.34 -6.06 -13.43
N HIS A 39 -7.32 -7.39 -13.51
CA HIS A 39 -6.15 -8.14 -13.97
C HIS A 39 -5.78 -7.80 -15.41
N ARG A 40 -6.77 -7.64 -16.28
CA ARG A 40 -6.56 -7.23 -17.68
C ARG A 40 -5.89 -5.85 -17.74
N ILE A 41 -6.39 -4.85 -17.01
CA ILE A 41 -5.81 -3.50 -16.98
C ILE A 41 -4.36 -3.54 -16.45
N ALA A 42 -4.11 -4.28 -15.38
CA ALA A 42 -2.77 -4.43 -14.82
C ALA A 42 -1.81 -5.13 -15.80
N ALA A 43 -2.28 -6.18 -16.47
CA ALA A 43 -1.49 -6.91 -17.47
C ALA A 43 -1.19 -6.04 -18.70
N GLU A 44 -2.17 -5.28 -19.20
CA GLU A 44 -1.98 -4.31 -20.29
C GLU A 44 -0.95 -3.22 -19.90
N ALA A 45 -1.02 -2.73 -18.66
CA ALA A 45 -0.04 -1.77 -18.15
C ALA A 45 1.38 -2.35 -18.15
N ILE A 46 1.57 -3.61 -17.73
CA ILE A 46 2.88 -4.29 -17.76
C ILE A 46 3.32 -4.58 -19.20
N ALA A 47 2.43 -5.00 -20.07
CA ALA A 47 2.74 -5.32 -21.47
C ALA A 47 3.12 -4.08 -22.30
N ASN A 48 2.62 -2.91 -21.92
CA ASN A 48 2.86 -1.66 -22.64
C ASN A 48 4.35 -1.26 -22.60
N GLY A 49 4.84 -0.71 -23.69
CA GLY A 49 6.22 -0.23 -23.85
C GLY A 49 7.05 -1.04 -24.83
N LYS A 50 8.37 -1.07 -24.64
CA LYS A 50 9.29 -1.85 -25.48
C LYS A 50 8.98 -3.35 -25.33
N PRO A 51 8.81 -4.11 -26.42
CA PRO A 51 8.60 -5.57 -26.35
C PRO A 51 9.72 -6.30 -25.58
N ASP A 52 9.37 -7.34 -24.84
CA ASP A 52 10.30 -8.08 -23.98
C ASP A 52 11.45 -8.70 -24.77
N ASP A 53 11.16 -9.26 -25.95
CA ASP A 53 12.17 -9.81 -26.86
C ASP A 53 13.22 -8.77 -27.28
N LYS A 54 12.83 -7.52 -27.46
CA LYS A 54 13.74 -6.41 -27.77
C LYS A 54 14.56 -5.97 -26.55
N VAL A 55 14.01 -6.08 -25.35
CA VAL A 55 14.77 -5.84 -24.10
C VAL A 55 15.83 -6.93 -23.95
N HIS A 56 15.43 -8.19 -24.09
CA HIS A 56 16.34 -9.34 -23.98
C HIS A 56 17.42 -9.31 -25.08
N ALA A 57 17.09 -8.91 -26.30
CA ALA A 57 18.06 -8.77 -27.40
C ALA A 57 19.14 -7.70 -27.11
N SER A 58 18.88 -6.72 -26.23
CA SER A 58 19.89 -5.77 -25.76
C SER A 58 20.75 -6.32 -24.59
N GLY A 59 20.50 -7.54 -24.15
CA GLY A 59 21.19 -8.18 -23.02
C GLY A 59 20.71 -7.69 -21.66
N GLU A 60 19.53 -7.09 -21.60
CA GLU A 60 18.89 -6.63 -20.37
C GLU A 60 17.71 -7.53 -19.99
N TRP A 61 17.41 -7.61 -18.72
CA TRP A 61 16.19 -8.20 -18.19
C TRP A 61 15.10 -7.14 -18.02
N THR A 62 13.84 -7.57 -18.17
CA THR A 62 12.71 -6.70 -17.81
C THR A 62 12.60 -6.56 -16.29
N ALA A 63 11.87 -5.56 -15.83
CA ALA A 63 11.58 -5.41 -14.40
C ALA A 63 10.88 -6.65 -13.83
N MET A 64 10.01 -7.31 -14.61
CA MET A 64 9.32 -8.53 -14.18
C MET A 64 10.27 -9.73 -14.06
N ASP A 65 11.24 -9.89 -14.98
CA ASP A 65 12.26 -10.94 -14.88
C ASP A 65 13.10 -10.75 -13.60
N ARG A 66 13.51 -9.50 -13.34
CA ARG A 66 14.27 -9.15 -12.14
C ARG A 66 13.49 -9.45 -10.87
N LEU A 67 12.21 -9.07 -10.81
CA LEU A 67 11.35 -9.37 -9.65
C LEU A 67 11.15 -10.88 -9.47
N ALA A 68 10.89 -11.62 -10.55
CA ALA A 68 10.73 -13.07 -10.50
C ALA A 68 11.99 -13.80 -9.99
N ALA A 69 13.18 -13.28 -10.32
CA ALA A 69 14.43 -13.83 -9.84
C ALA A 69 14.82 -13.39 -8.42
N LEU A 70 14.37 -12.20 -7.99
CA LEU A 70 14.73 -11.61 -6.70
C LEU A 70 13.86 -12.10 -5.54
N VAL A 71 12.55 -12.20 -5.77
CA VAL A 71 11.55 -12.42 -4.73
C VAL A 71 11.41 -13.92 -4.42
N ASP A 72 11.35 -14.27 -3.17
CA ASP A 72 11.11 -15.66 -2.74
C ASP A 72 9.74 -16.14 -3.28
N PRO A 73 9.66 -17.36 -3.83
CA PRO A 73 8.43 -17.86 -4.46
C PRO A 73 7.20 -17.77 -3.55
N GLY A 74 6.07 -17.32 -4.12
CA GLY A 74 4.77 -17.24 -3.43
C GLY A 74 4.64 -16.13 -2.39
N THR A 75 5.59 -15.18 -2.34
CA THR A 75 5.55 -14.10 -1.33
C THR A 75 5.24 -12.71 -1.92
N TRP A 76 5.13 -12.60 -3.23
CA TRP A 76 4.90 -11.32 -3.87
C TRP A 76 3.47 -10.81 -3.66
N CYS A 77 3.35 -9.64 -3.05
CA CYS A 77 2.11 -8.88 -2.87
C CYS A 77 2.28 -7.54 -3.58
N PRO A 78 1.81 -7.41 -4.83
CA PRO A 78 1.91 -6.17 -5.58
C PRO A 78 1.17 -5.02 -4.89
N LEU A 79 1.65 -3.80 -5.10
CA LEU A 79 1.01 -2.56 -4.66
C LEU A 79 0.99 -1.54 -5.80
N ASN A 80 -0.13 -0.86 -5.96
CA ASN A 80 -0.35 0.17 -6.95
C ASN A 80 -0.25 -0.32 -8.42
N SER A 81 -0.67 -1.55 -8.68
CA SER A 81 -0.66 -2.15 -10.02
C SER A 81 -1.47 -1.36 -11.05
N LEU A 82 -2.55 -0.70 -10.63
CA LEU A 82 -3.39 0.13 -11.47
C LEU A 82 -3.02 1.62 -11.44
N TYR A 83 -2.07 2.03 -10.60
CA TYR A 83 -1.83 3.43 -10.31
C TYR A 83 -1.34 4.23 -11.52
N ASN A 84 -2.19 5.11 -12.02
CA ASN A 84 -1.92 6.00 -13.14
C ASN A 84 -2.79 7.28 -13.05
N PRO A 85 -2.62 8.12 -12.01
CA PRO A 85 -3.49 9.26 -11.75
C PRO A 85 -3.45 10.34 -12.84
N GLU A 86 -2.35 10.40 -13.58
CA GLU A 86 -2.14 11.36 -14.67
C GLU A 86 -2.56 10.81 -16.04
N HIS A 87 -3.13 9.59 -16.08
CA HIS A 87 -3.53 8.92 -17.32
C HIS A 87 -2.42 8.87 -18.36
N ASN A 88 -1.21 8.53 -17.93
CA ASN A 88 -0.06 8.40 -18.81
C ASN A 88 -0.35 7.40 -19.95
N PRO A 89 0.06 7.69 -21.19
CA PRO A 89 -0.10 6.77 -22.30
C PRO A 89 0.71 5.47 -22.12
N GLU A 90 1.70 5.48 -21.26
CA GLU A 90 2.46 4.31 -20.82
C GLU A 90 1.63 3.33 -19.98
N GLY A 91 0.40 3.67 -19.62
CA GLY A 91 -0.54 2.84 -18.85
C GLY A 91 -0.23 2.74 -17.35
N SER A 92 0.86 3.33 -16.89
CA SER A 92 1.30 3.30 -15.49
C SER A 92 2.21 4.49 -15.17
N THR A 93 2.81 4.48 -13.98
CA THR A 93 3.87 5.44 -13.58
C THR A 93 5.29 4.91 -13.83
N ALA A 94 5.46 3.88 -14.64
CA ALA A 94 6.74 3.20 -14.96
C ALA A 94 7.46 2.62 -13.72
N ILE A 95 6.70 2.27 -12.68
CA ILE A 95 7.18 1.61 -11.47
C ILE A 95 6.32 0.37 -11.22
N ILE A 96 6.99 -0.74 -10.90
CA ILE A 96 6.38 -1.97 -10.39
C ILE A 96 6.88 -2.13 -8.96
N LYS A 97 5.96 -2.24 -7.99
CA LYS A 97 6.34 -2.33 -6.59
C LYS A 97 5.39 -3.23 -5.80
N GLY A 98 5.84 -3.63 -4.63
CA GLY A 98 5.05 -4.45 -3.72
C GLY A 98 5.84 -4.87 -2.49
N LEU A 99 5.19 -5.68 -1.66
CA LEU A 99 5.83 -6.41 -0.58
C LEU A 99 6.29 -7.78 -1.11
N GLY A 100 7.45 -8.22 -0.70
CA GLY A 100 7.97 -9.53 -1.03
C GLY A 100 9.07 -9.95 -0.07
N ARG A 101 9.33 -11.25 0.01
CA ARG A 101 10.48 -11.75 0.77
C ARG A 101 11.69 -11.86 -0.15
N ILE A 102 12.84 -11.50 0.38
CA ILE A 102 14.15 -11.69 -0.25
C ILE A 102 15.02 -12.41 0.78
N SER A 103 15.49 -13.61 0.47
CA SER A 103 16.26 -14.45 1.42
C SER A 103 15.53 -14.62 2.77
N GLY A 104 14.22 -14.85 2.73
CA GLY A 104 13.38 -15.05 3.90
C GLY A 104 12.92 -13.79 4.63
N ARG A 105 13.32 -12.60 4.22
CA ARG A 105 13.00 -11.31 4.88
C ARG A 105 12.08 -10.45 4.06
N TRP A 106 11.04 -9.92 4.68
CA TRP A 106 10.13 -8.99 4.02
C TRP A 106 10.82 -7.66 3.72
N ALA A 107 10.53 -7.14 2.57
CA ALA A 107 10.97 -5.83 2.09
C ALA A 107 9.87 -5.17 1.24
N VAL A 108 9.91 -3.86 1.16
CA VAL A 108 9.25 -3.13 0.08
C VAL A 108 10.20 -3.12 -1.10
N ILE A 109 9.74 -3.61 -2.24
CA ILE A 109 10.57 -3.75 -3.44
C ILE A 109 10.01 -2.84 -4.53
N VAL A 110 10.89 -2.08 -5.17
CA VAL A 110 10.58 -1.13 -6.24
C VAL A 110 11.45 -1.44 -7.44
N ALA A 111 10.83 -1.78 -8.56
CA ALA A 111 11.51 -2.00 -9.83
C ALA A 111 11.12 -0.92 -10.84
N SER A 112 12.10 -0.27 -11.45
CA SER A 112 11.86 0.61 -12.59
C SER A 112 11.48 -0.20 -13.81
N ASP A 113 10.36 0.12 -14.44
CA ASP A 113 9.93 -0.52 -15.67
C ASP A 113 10.73 0.01 -16.87
N ASN A 114 11.84 -0.66 -17.17
CA ASN A 114 12.75 -0.25 -18.25
C ASN A 114 12.16 -0.40 -19.66
N LYS A 115 11.02 -1.04 -19.81
CA LYS A 115 10.25 -1.07 -21.07
C LYS A 115 9.66 0.29 -21.40
N LYS A 116 9.42 1.14 -20.40
CA LYS A 116 8.79 2.46 -20.51
C LYS A 116 9.87 3.54 -20.48
N LEU A 117 10.19 4.10 -21.66
CA LEU A 117 11.17 5.17 -21.80
C LEU A 117 12.51 4.87 -21.07
N ALA A 118 12.96 3.60 -21.10
CA ALA A 118 14.14 3.12 -20.36
C ALA A 118 14.11 3.49 -18.86
N GLY A 119 12.95 3.38 -18.23
CA GLY A 119 12.74 3.68 -16.80
C GLY A 119 12.71 5.17 -16.45
N ALA A 120 12.50 6.06 -17.42
CA ALA A 120 12.41 7.49 -17.14
C ALA A 120 11.30 7.84 -16.15
N TRP A 121 11.52 8.90 -15.39
CA TRP A 121 10.49 9.48 -14.54
C TRP A 121 9.40 10.14 -15.37
N ILE A 122 8.17 9.69 -15.17
CA ILE A 122 6.97 10.20 -15.81
C ILE A 122 6.00 10.73 -14.75
N PRO A 123 4.96 11.47 -15.11
CA PRO A 123 3.98 12.02 -14.17
C PRO A 123 3.43 10.96 -13.22
N GLY A 124 3.30 11.30 -11.93
CA GLY A 124 2.83 10.40 -10.88
C GLY A 124 3.89 9.45 -10.30
N GLN A 125 5.04 9.25 -10.96
CA GLN A 125 6.07 8.32 -10.48
C GLN A 125 6.65 8.71 -9.13
N ALA A 126 6.92 10.00 -8.90
CA ALA A 126 7.46 10.48 -7.63
C ALA A 126 6.55 10.13 -6.44
N ASP A 127 5.24 10.34 -6.60
CA ASP A 127 4.27 9.95 -5.58
C ASP A 127 4.23 8.43 -5.36
N ASN A 128 4.34 7.65 -6.43
CA ASN A 128 4.38 6.18 -6.32
C ASN A 128 5.64 5.69 -5.57
N LEU A 129 6.78 6.35 -5.74
CA LEU A 129 8.01 6.08 -4.96
C LEU A 129 7.85 6.48 -3.50
N LEU A 130 7.21 7.61 -3.22
CA LEU A 130 6.93 8.05 -1.85
C LEU A 130 6.02 7.07 -1.11
N ARG A 131 5.00 6.54 -1.76
CA ARG A 131 4.13 5.49 -1.19
C ARG A 131 4.95 4.25 -0.78
N ALA A 132 5.91 3.82 -1.61
CA ALA A 132 6.80 2.71 -1.25
C ALA A 132 7.64 3.01 -0.01
N SER A 133 8.21 4.20 0.06
CA SER A 133 9.00 4.62 1.23
C SER A 133 8.13 4.85 2.48
N ASP A 134 6.89 5.33 2.34
CA ASP A 134 5.95 5.46 3.45
C ASP A 134 5.60 4.07 4.03
N THR A 135 5.36 3.08 3.17
CA THR A 135 5.16 1.67 3.59
C THR A 135 6.39 1.11 4.32
N ALA A 136 7.59 1.29 3.75
CA ALA A 136 8.83 0.81 4.36
C ALA A 136 9.09 1.48 5.73
N LYS A 137 8.84 2.79 5.82
CA LYS A 137 8.93 3.56 7.06
C LYS A 137 7.96 3.05 8.12
N CYS A 138 6.69 2.88 7.76
CA CYS A 138 5.65 2.44 8.68
C CYS A 138 5.92 1.03 9.22
N LEU A 139 6.35 0.11 8.36
CA LEU A 139 6.63 -1.29 8.73
C LEU A 139 8.04 -1.50 9.29
N HIS A 140 8.94 -0.53 9.18
CA HIS A 140 10.37 -0.66 9.52
C HIS A 140 11.06 -1.86 8.84
N ILE A 141 10.75 -2.09 7.58
CA ILE A 141 11.37 -3.14 6.75
C ILE A 141 12.20 -2.51 5.64
N PRO A 142 13.21 -3.22 5.10
CA PRO A 142 14.08 -2.67 4.06
C PRO A 142 13.30 -2.17 2.83
N LEU A 143 13.80 -1.08 2.23
CA LEU A 143 13.39 -0.62 0.92
C LEU A 143 14.44 -1.06 -0.10
N VAL A 144 14.03 -1.86 -1.08
CA VAL A 144 14.92 -2.42 -2.10
C VAL A 144 14.56 -1.85 -3.46
N TYR A 145 15.53 -1.20 -4.09
CA TYR A 145 15.39 -0.70 -5.46
C TYR A 145 16.10 -1.62 -6.47
N VAL A 146 15.40 -1.96 -7.54
CA VAL A 146 15.95 -2.55 -8.77
C VAL A 146 15.82 -1.47 -9.85
N LEU A 147 16.89 -0.69 -10.02
CA LEU A 147 16.81 0.60 -10.66
C LEU A 147 17.39 0.61 -12.07
N ASN A 148 16.63 1.18 -12.96
CA ASN A 148 17.06 1.64 -14.29
C ASN A 148 16.28 2.91 -14.61
N CYS A 149 16.95 4.07 -14.66
CA CYS A 149 16.26 5.35 -14.82
C CYS A 149 17.00 6.29 -15.77
N SER A 150 16.53 6.42 -16.98
CA SER A 150 17.13 7.27 -18.02
C SER A 150 16.99 8.79 -17.79
N GLY A 151 16.45 9.22 -16.66
CA GLY A 151 16.23 10.63 -16.34
C GLY A 151 14.74 10.97 -16.24
N ILE A 152 14.40 12.22 -16.60
CA ILE A 152 13.03 12.75 -16.52
C ILE A 152 12.45 12.85 -17.93
N LYS A 153 11.17 12.54 -18.12
CA LYS A 153 10.42 12.85 -19.34
C LYS A 153 10.35 14.36 -19.51
N LEU A 154 11.21 14.91 -20.38
CA LEU A 154 11.46 16.34 -20.46
C LEU A 154 10.26 17.16 -20.95
N ASP A 155 9.42 16.59 -21.82
CA ASP A 155 8.19 17.21 -22.32
C ASP A 155 7.05 17.25 -21.29
N ALA A 156 7.25 16.64 -20.11
CA ALA A 156 6.33 16.65 -19.00
C ALA A 156 7.02 17.04 -17.67
N GLN A 157 8.18 17.70 -17.74
CA GLN A 157 9.00 18.01 -16.57
C GLN A 157 8.28 18.80 -15.50
N GLU A 158 7.36 19.69 -15.87
CA GLU A 158 6.58 20.52 -14.95
C GLU A 158 5.63 19.69 -14.06
N LYS A 159 5.24 18.49 -14.49
CA LYS A 159 4.42 17.55 -13.71
C LYS A 159 5.27 16.59 -12.88
N VAL A 160 6.52 16.34 -13.27
CA VAL A 160 7.40 15.37 -12.61
C VAL A 160 8.22 16.02 -11.50
N TYR A 161 8.82 17.19 -11.78
CA TYR A 161 9.93 17.71 -10.98
C TYR A 161 9.53 18.65 -9.83
N PRO A 162 8.71 19.72 -10.00
CA PRO A 162 8.78 20.90 -9.15
C PRO A 162 7.73 21.01 -8.03
N ASN A 163 7.43 20.01 -7.24
CA ASN A 163 6.47 20.17 -6.15
C ASN A 163 6.83 19.35 -4.90
N ARG A 164 6.07 19.52 -3.80
CA ARG A 164 6.33 18.86 -2.51
C ARG A 164 6.29 17.33 -2.57
N ARG A 165 5.59 16.76 -3.53
CA ARG A 165 5.57 15.31 -3.81
C ARG A 165 6.19 15.00 -5.17
N GLY A 166 7.00 15.89 -5.68
CA GLY A 166 7.74 15.74 -6.94
C GLY A 166 9.08 15.04 -6.78
N GLY A 167 9.83 15.00 -7.87
CA GLY A 167 11.04 14.21 -8.04
C GLY A 167 12.15 14.38 -7.01
N GLY A 168 12.24 15.55 -6.36
CA GLY A 168 13.24 15.78 -5.31
C GLY A 168 12.90 15.18 -3.95
N THR A 169 11.65 14.85 -3.68
CA THR A 169 11.21 14.39 -2.36
C THR A 169 11.74 12.99 -2.00
N PRO A 170 11.79 12.00 -2.91
CA PRO A 170 12.39 10.69 -2.64
C PRO A 170 13.85 10.75 -2.19
N PHE A 171 14.62 11.77 -2.60
CA PHE A 171 16.02 11.93 -2.17
C PHE A 171 16.13 12.10 -0.66
N TYR A 172 15.29 12.98 -0.10
CA TYR A 172 15.23 13.20 1.35
C TYR A 172 14.64 12.01 2.08
N ARG A 173 13.65 11.34 1.48
CA ARG A 173 12.97 10.20 2.10
C ARG A 173 13.92 9.01 2.29
N ASN A 174 14.79 8.71 1.33
CA ASN A 174 15.79 7.66 1.50
C ASN A 174 16.74 7.98 2.68
N THR A 175 17.18 9.23 2.81
CA THR A 175 18.00 9.67 3.96
C THR A 175 17.23 9.54 5.28
N GLU A 176 15.94 9.88 5.30
CA GLU A 176 15.10 9.72 6.49
C GLU A 176 14.98 8.25 6.91
N LEU A 177 14.76 7.34 5.95
CA LEU A 177 14.71 5.90 6.21
C LEU A 177 15.99 5.39 6.88
N GLU A 178 17.14 5.76 6.33
CA GLU A 178 18.44 5.38 6.89
C GLU A 178 18.64 5.91 8.33
N GLN A 179 18.22 7.14 8.61
CA GLN A 179 18.28 7.72 9.96
C GLN A 179 17.35 7.02 10.94
N LEU A 180 16.26 6.43 10.46
CA LEU A 180 15.33 5.62 11.25
C LEU A 180 15.79 4.15 11.40
N GLY A 181 16.95 3.79 10.85
CA GLY A 181 17.44 2.41 10.86
C GLY A 181 16.73 1.48 9.88
N VAL A 182 16.05 2.04 8.88
CA VAL A 182 15.42 1.29 7.77
C VAL A 182 16.42 1.21 6.61
N PRO A 183 16.98 0.04 6.29
CA PRO A 183 17.98 -0.08 5.24
C PRO A 183 17.40 0.21 3.86
N VAL A 184 18.17 0.94 3.04
CA VAL A 184 17.88 1.16 1.63
C VAL A 184 18.94 0.42 0.80
N ILE A 185 18.53 -0.57 0.03
CA ILE A 185 19.40 -1.41 -0.79
C ILE A 185 19.09 -1.15 -2.25
N VAL A 186 20.10 -0.84 -3.05
CA VAL A 186 19.93 -0.45 -4.45
C VAL A 186 20.78 -1.31 -5.37
N GLY A 187 20.14 -1.99 -6.32
CA GLY A 187 20.77 -2.60 -7.47
C GLY A 187 20.56 -1.73 -8.70
N ILE A 188 21.64 -1.29 -9.34
CA ILE A 188 21.62 -0.34 -10.46
C ILE A 188 21.91 -1.05 -11.76
N TYR A 189 21.09 -0.76 -12.76
CA TYR A 189 21.25 -1.20 -14.15
C TYR A 189 21.18 -0.01 -15.08
N GLY A 190 21.75 -0.15 -16.27
CA GLY A 190 21.66 0.84 -17.33
C GLY A 190 22.17 2.24 -16.95
N THR A 191 21.53 3.25 -17.50
CA THR A 191 21.96 4.66 -17.38
C THR A 191 21.07 5.40 -16.39
N ASN A 192 21.68 6.06 -15.39
CA ASN A 192 20.97 6.75 -14.31
C ASN A 192 21.52 8.18 -14.12
N PRO A 193 21.17 9.13 -15.01
CA PRO A 193 21.63 10.51 -14.93
C PRO A 193 20.80 11.36 -13.97
N ALA A 194 21.41 12.36 -13.38
CA ALA A 194 20.81 13.43 -12.60
C ALA A 194 19.82 12.89 -11.55
N GLY A 195 18.56 13.36 -11.58
CA GLY A 195 17.51 12.91 -10.65
C GLY A 195 17.31 11.40 -10.63
N GLY A 196 17.51 10.73 -11.78
CA GLY A 196 17.46 9.28 -11.86
C GLY A 196 18.50 8.58 -10.97
N GLY A 197 19.69 9.14 -10.86
CA GLY A 197 20.69 8.69 -9.90
C GLY A 197 20.37 9.07 -8.48
N TYR A 198 19.98 10.32 -8.24
CA TYR A 198 19.81 10.85 -6.87
C TYR A 198 18.73 10.15 -6.04
N HIS A 199 17.64 9.69 -6.63
CA HIS A 199 16.62 8.99 -5.85
C HIS A 199 17.04 7.61 -5.36
N SER A 200 18.11 7.05 -5.93
CA SER A 200 18.64 5.74 -5.58
C SER A 200 19.91 5.81 -4.73
N ILE A 201 20.44 7.00 -4.47
CA ILE A 201 21.60 7.14 -3.59
C ILE A 201 21.18 6.64 -2.20
N SER A 202 21.86 5.60 -1.78
CA SER A 202 21.63 4.99 -0.48
C SER A 202 22.94 4.87 0.27
N PRO A 203 22.99 5.33 1.52
CA PRO A 203 24.13 5.10 2.36
C PRO A 203 24.32 3.65 2.79
N THR A 204 23.26 2.78 2.74
CA THR A 204 23.42 1.38 3.14
C THR A 204 24.19 0.59 2.11
N ILE A 205 23.63 0.34 0.95
CA ILE A 205 24.20 -0.51 -0.09
C ILE A 205 23.83 -0.02 -1.49
N LEU A 206 24.84 0.14 -2.33
CA LEU A 206 24.73 0.47 -3.73
C LEU A 206 25.53 -0.54 -4.55
N ILE A 207 24.83 -1.38 -5.29
CA ILE A 207 25.38 -2.46 -6.13
C ILE A 207 25.12 -2.11 -7.59
N ALA A 208 26.04 -2.36 -8.48
CA ALA A 208 25.91 -2.02 -9.89
C ALA A 208 26.15 -3.21 -10.83
N HIS A 209 25.42 -3.24 -11.93
CA HIS A 209 25.81 -4.01 -13.10
C HIS A 209 27.03 -3.36 -13.75
N GLU A 210 27.96 -4.14 -14.31
CA GLU A 210 29.20 -3.62 -14.92
C GLU A 210 28.99 -2.57 -16.02
N LYS A 211 27.84 -2.63 -16.71
CA LYS A 211 27.44 -1.69 -17.77
C LYS A 211 26.64 -0.49 -17.24
N ALA A 212 26.37 -0.43 -15.94
CA ALA A 212 25.62 0.67 -15.37
C ALA A 212 26.47 1.94 -15.27
N ASN A 213 25.80 3.08 -15.30
CA ASN A 213 26.39 4.36 -14.93
C ASN A 213 25.43 5.19 -14.09
N MET A 214 26.00 6.08 -13.30
CA MET A 214 25.25 7.03 -12.48
C MET A 214 25.98 8.37 -12.50
N ALA A 215 25.35 9.41 -13.00
CA ALA A 215 26.01 10.67 -13.26
C ALA A 215 25.24 11.87 -12.69
N VAL A 216 25.93 12.92 -12.28
CA VAL A 216 25.32 14.20 -11.87
C VAL A 216 24.51 14.81 -13.00
N GLY A 217 24.95 14.62 -14.23
CA GLY A 217 24.25 15.04 -15.45
C GLY A 217 24.43 14.03 -16.57
N GLY A 218 23.41 13.86 -17.39
CA GLY A 218 23.48 12.98 -18.56
C GLY A 218 24.46 13.49 -19.59
N ALA A 219 24.95 12.58 -20.45
CA ALA A 219 25.91 12.86 -21.49
C ALA A 219 25.48 14.05 -22.41
N GLY A 220 24.19 14.14 -22.73
CA GLY A 220 23.65 15.25 -23.53
C GLY A 220 23.79 16.63 -22.89
N ILE A 221 23.78 16.71 -21.54
CA ILE A 221 23.96 18.01 -20.86
C ILE A 221 25.41 18.48 -20.94
N VAL A 222 26.37 17.57 -20.82
CA VAL A 222 27.80 17.91 -20.85
C VAL A 222 28.21 18.54 -22.19
N GLY A 223 27.58 18.09 -23.28
CA GLY A 223 27.85 18.63 -24.62
C GLY A 223 26.91 19.75 -25.07
N GLY A 224 25.82 20.00 -24.36
CA GLY A 224 24.67 20.76 -24.85
C GLY A 224 24.51 22.19 -24.34
N MET A 225 25.42 22.71 -23.56
CA MET A 225 25.32 24.09 -23.06
C MET A 225 25.61 25.10 -24.18
N ASN A 226 24.57 25.65 -24.77
CA ASN A 226 24.66 26.71 -25.78
C ASN A 226 24.15 28.04 -25.20
N PRO A 227 25.01 29.07 -25.04
CA PRO A 227 24.61 30.36 -24.48
C PRO A 227 23.67 31.18 -25.36
N LYS A 228 23.49 30.80 -26.63
CA LYS A 228 22.63 31.52 -27.59
C LYS A 228 21.12 31.36 -27.26
N GLY A 229 20.73 30.34 -26.50
CA GLY A 229 19.33 30.08 -26.18
C GLY A 229 18.50 29.46 -27.31
N TYR A 230 19.14 29.15 -28.43
CA TYR A 230 18.55 28.44 -29.59
C TYR A 230 19.63 27.59 -30.27
N VAL A 231 19.22 26.60 -31.06
CA VAL A 231 20.13 25.73 -31.78
C VAL A 231 20.20 26.17 -33.25
N ASP A 232 21.37 26.55 -33.69
CA ASP A 232 21.71 26.78 -35.09
C ASP A 232 22.58 25.62 -35.63
N GLU A 233 23.01 25.70 -36.88
CA GLU A 233 23.81 24.67 -37.54
C GLU A 233 25.17 24.45 -36.87
N GLU A 234 25.83 25.52 -36.41
CA GLU A 234 27.06 25.45 -35.65
C GLU A 234 26.87 24.73 -34.27
N ALA A 235 25.81 25.08 -33.56
CA ALA A 235 25.48 24.45 -32.30
C ALA A 235 25.07 22.97 -32.49
N ALA A 236 24.35 22.65 -33.56
CA ALA A 236 23.98 21.27 -33.88
C ALA A 236 25.22 20.41 -34.19
N GLU A 237 26.18 20.91 -34.97
CA GLU A 237 27.43 20.20 -35.24
C GLU A 237 28.27 20.01 -33.96
N ALA A 238 28.36 21.03 -33.10
CA ALA A 238 29.03 20.91 -31.80
C ALA A 238 28.39 19.83 -30.93
N LEU A 239 27.05 19.73 -30.88
CA LEU A 239 26.31 18.66 -30.18
C LEU A 239 26.61 17.28 -30.76
N ILE A 240 26.71 17.14 -32.08
CA ILE A 240 27.05 15.88 -32.76
C ILE A 240 28.45 15.42 -32.35
N GLN A 241 29.43 16.33 -32.36
CA GLN A 241 30.80 16.01 -31.98
C GLN A 241 30.93 15.66 -30.51
N ALA A 242 30.26 16.41 -29.61
CA ALA A 242 30.19 16.10 -28.20
C ALA A 242 29.55 14.73 -27.96
N GLY A 243 28.45 14.40 -28.64
CA GLY A 243 27.77 13.11 -28.56
C GLY A 243 28.66 11.93 -28.93
N LYS A 244 29.47 12.06 -29.97
CA LYS A 244 30.44 11.01 -30.40
C LYS A 244 31.49 10.70 -29.32
N GLY A 245 32.00 11.71 -28.62
CA GLY A 245 32.96 11.54 -27.52
C GLY A 245 32.36 10.89 -26.27
N LEU A 246 31.09 11.20 -25.96
CA LEU A 246 30.41 10.76 -24.75
C LEU A 246 29.88 9.31 -24.83
N VAL A 247 29.65 8.79 -26.05
CA VAL A 247 29.26 7.38 -26.24
C VAL A 247 30.41 6.44 -25.88
N ALA A 248 31.66 6.86 -26.07
CA ALA A 248 32.83 6.04 -25.78
C ALA A 248 33.08 5.84 -24.27
N THR A 249 32.80 6.85 -23.46
CA THR A 249 32.99 6.78 -21.99
C THR A 249 31.87 7.58 -21.30
N PRO A 250 30.76 6.93 -20.95
CA PRO A 250 29.65 7.60 -20.26
C PRO A 250 30.08 8.19 -18.94
N PRO A 251 29.63 9.42 -18.56
CA PRO A 251 29.88 9.98 -17.24
C PRO A 251 29.39 9.05 -16.13
N GLY A 252 30.18 8.92 -15.06
CA GLY A 252 29.80 8.13 -13.89
C GLY A 252 29.74 6.62 -14.14
N SER A 253 30.57 6.11 -15.04
CA SER A 253 30.71 4.69 -15.34
C SER A 253 31.35 3.90 -14.19
N VAL A 254 31.27 2.58 -14.23
CA VAL A 254 31.83 1.67 -13.22
C VAL A 254 33.34 1.89 -12.96
N PRO A 255 34.22 2.08 -13.97
CA PRO A 255 35.63 2.40 -13.70
C PRO A 255 35.82 3.57 -12.75
N ILE A 256 35.00 4.61 -12.86
CA ILE A 256 35.05 5.79 -12.00
C ILE A 256 34.46 5.47 -10.62
N HIS A 257 33.21 5.01 -10.57
CA HIS A 257 32.50 4.86 -9.30
C HIS A 257 32.90 3.64 -8.48
N TYR A 258 33.42 2.61 -9.10
CA TYR A 258 33.97 1.46 -8.39
C TYR A 258 35.50 1.54 -8.26
N GLY A 259 36.19 1.92 -9.35
CA GLY A 259 37.65 1.91 -9.39
C GLY A 259 38.32 3.10 -8.69
N GLU A 260 37.75 4.31 -8.82
CA GLU A 260 38.39 5.53 -8.34
C GLU A 260 37.71 6.10 -7.08
N THR A 261 36.38 6.22 -7.07
CA THR A 261 35.66 6.88 -5.97
C THR A 261 35.16 5.90 -4.89
N GLY A 262 35.06 4.61 -5.18
CA GLY A 262 34.49 3.61 -4.30
C GLY A 262 32.99 3.81 -4.00
N PHE A 263 32.29 4.56 -4.84
CA PHE A 263 30.89 4.89 -4.66
C PHE A 263 29.98 3.66 -4.85
N PHE A 264 30.24 2.83 -5.87
CA PHE A 264 29.62 1.51 -5.97
C PHE A 264 30.30 0.55 -5.01
N ARG A 265 29.53 -0.11 -4.16
CA ARG A 265 30.03 -1.04 -3.15
C ARG A 265 30.50 -2.36 -3.79
N GLU A 266 29.70 -2.89 -4.67
CA GLU A 266 29.99 -4.11 -5.45
C GLU A 266 29.53 -3.94 -6.90
N VAL A 267 30.18 -4.66 -7.80
CA VAL A 267 29.88 -4.67 -9.24
C VAL A 267 29.81 -6.10 -9.73
N TYR A 268 28.82 -6.40 -10.56
CA TYR A 268 28.60 -7.72 -11.12
C TYR A 268 28.48 -7.68 -12.64
N GLY A 269 29.00 -8.72 -13.29
CA GLY A 269 29.03 -8.83 -14.75
C GLY A 269 27.71 -9.32 -15.39
N SER A 270 26.68 -9.60 -14.59
CA SER A 270 25.41 -10.13 -15.07
C SER A 270 24.22 -9.54 -14.31
N GLU A 271 23.06 -9.56 -14.94
CA GLU A 271 21.77 -9.18 -14.34
C GLU A 271 21.50 -9.98 -13.06
N GLU A 272 21.67 -11.31 -13.15
CA GLU A 272 21.48 -12.23 -12.02
C GLU A 272 22.46 -11.93 -10.88
N GLY A 273 23.73 -11.63 -11.20
CA GLY A 273 24.76 -11.34 -10.20
C GLY A 273 24.40 -10.15 -9.31
N VAL A 274 23.81 -9.09 -9.87
CA VAL A 274 23.32 -7.94 -9.07
C VAL A 274 22.22 -8.37 -8.11
N LEU A 275 21.28 -9.22 -8.56
CA LEU A 275 20.18 -9.71 -7.71
C LEU A 275 20.71 -10.62 -6.60
N GLU A 276 21.68 -11.49 -6.89
CA GLU A 276 22.35 -12.31 -5.88
C GLU A 276 23.12 -11.43 -4.87
N GLY A 277 23.71 -10.33 -5.31
CA GLY A 277 24.29 -9.32 -4.42
C GLY A 277 23.26 -8.73 -3.47
N ILE A 278 22.07 -8.35 -3.96
CA ILE A 278 20.96 -7.87 -3.12
C ILE A 278 20.56 -8.96 -2.12
N LYS A 279 20.34 -10.20 -2.55
CA LYS A 279 19.97 -11.33 -1.70
C LYS A 279 21.00 -11.56 -0.59
N LYS A 280 22.28 -11.50 -0.94
CA LYS A 280 23.40 -11.62 0.01
C LYS A 280 23.32 -10.57 1.11
N PHE A 281 23.12 -9.30 0.77
CA PHE A 281 22.98 -8.24 1.77
C PHE A 281 21.71 -8.35 2.59
N MET A 282 20.59 -8.70 1.97
CA MET A 282 19.35 -8.99 2.69
C MET A 282 19.54 -10.11 3.72
N ALA A 283 20.28 -11.17 3.39
CA ALA A 283 20.56 -12.26 4.30
C ALA A 283 21.42 -11.84 5.52
N TYR A 284 22.24 -10.80 5.39
CA TYR A 284 23.10 -10.31 6.48
C TYR A 284 22.45 -9.27 7.38
N LEU A 285 21.32 -8.69 6.99
CA LEU A 285 20.64 -7.69 7.81
C LEU A 285 20.18 -8.31 9.13
N PRO A 286 20.29 -7.58 10.24
CA PRO A 286 19.69 -8.00 11.50
C PRO A 286 18.18 -8.17 11.34
N ALA A 287 17.66 -9.31 11.80
CA ALA A 287 16.24 -9.52 11.94
C ALA A 287 15.99 -10.53 13.05
N TYR A 288 14.85 -10.41 13.70
CA TYR A 288 14.42 -11.42 14.64
C TYR A 288 13.65 -12.52 13.92
N ASN A 289 13.64 -13.70 14.52
CA ASN A 289 12.79 -14.77 14.04
C ASN A 289 11.33 -14.46 14.43
N PRO A 290 10.42 -14.28 13.47
CA PRO A 290 8.99 -14.07 13.77
C PRO A 290 8.39 -15.20 14.64
N ASP A 291 8.91 -16.41 14.57
CA ASP A 291 8.46 -17.55 15.39
C ASP A 291 8.51 -17.27 16.89
N PHE A 292 9.43 -16.40 17.31
CA PHE A 292 9.49 -15.96 18.70
C PHE A 292 8.21 -15.24 19.15
N PHE A 293 7.61 -14.46 18.27
CA PHE A 293 6.42 -13.67 18.57
C PHE A 293 5.11 -14.40 18.36
N ARG A 294 5.14 -15.63 17.84
CA ARG A 294 3.92 -16.41 17.65
C ARG A 294 3.27 -16.76 18.98
N VAL A 295 2.01 -16.43 19.08
CA VAL A 295 1.16 -16.78 20.23
C VAL A 295 0.45 -18.11 20.03
N ASP A 296 0.52 -18.68 18.82
CA ASP A 296 -0.04 -19.98 18.42
C ASP A 296 0.76 -20.54 17.22
N ASP A 297 0.52 -21.79 16.86
CA ASP A 297 1.10 -22.37 15.65
C ASP A 297 0.46 -21.74 14.39
N PRO A 298 1.25 -21.55 13.32
CA PRO A 298 0.73 -21.10 12.04
C PRO A 298 -0.43 -21.98 11.58
N SER A 299 -1.52 -21.37 11.19
CA SER A 299 -2.73 -22.09 10.81
C SER A 299 -3.49 -21.37 9.72
N LEU A 300 -4.24 -22.11 8.93
CA LEU A 300 -5.23 -21.56 8.02
C LEU A 300 -6.55 -21.28 8.75
N PRO A 301 -7.43 -20.46 8.17
CA PRO A 301 -8.83 -20.37 8.61
C PRO A 301 -9.49 -21.76 8.55
N ALA A 302 -10.40 -22.03 9.47
CA ALA A 302 -11.22 -23.25 9.43
C ALA A 302 -12.34 -23.18 8.38
N LEU A 303 -12.69 -21.97 7.95
CA LEU A 303 -13.68 -21.69 6.90
C LEU A 303 -12.94 -21.29 5.61
N ASP A 304 -13.46 -21.72 4.46
CA ASP A 304 -12.81 -21.50 3.16
C ASP A 304 -12.85 -20.02 2.75
N PRO A 305 -11.73 -19.36 2.48
CA PRO A 305 -11.70 -18.00 1.96
C PRO A 305 -12.44 -17.80 0.63
N ASN A 306 -12.60 -18.84 -0.19
CA ASN A 306 -13.38 -18.76 -1.44
C ASN A 306 -14.87 -18.52 -1.21
N ASP A 307 -15.40 -18.82 -0.03
CA ASP A 307 -16.76 -18.49 0.33
C ASP A 307 -17.07 -16.99 0.29
N LEU A 308 -16.04 -16.13 0.42
CA LEU A 308 -16.17 -14.67 0.37
C LEU A 308 -16.84 -14.18 -0.92
N TYR A 309 -16.64 -14.89 -2.03
CA TYR A 309 -17.31 -14.61 -3.31
C TYR A 309 -18.85 -14.72 -3.23
N SER A 310 -19.35 -15.58 -2.35
CA SER A 310 -20.80 -15.72 -2.10
C SER A 310 -21.29 -14.84 -0.96
N LEU A 311 -20.43 -14.56 0.03
CA LEU A 311 -20.83 -13.90 1.28
C LEU A 311 -20.89 -12.37 1.13
N ILE A 312 -19.97 -11.78 0.39
CA ILE A 312 -19.89 -10.31 0.22
C ILE A 312 -20.74 -9.92 -0.99
N PRO A 313 -21.94 -9.34 -0.76
CA PRO A 313 -22.83 -9.01 -1.87
C PRO A 313 -22.33 -7.78 -2.63
N MET A 314 -22.40 -7.87 -3.97
CA MET A 314 -22.11 -6.74 -4.87
C MET A 314 -23.24 -5.71 -4.92
N ASP A 315 -24.45 -6.08 -4.51
CA ASP A 315 -25.53 -5.14 -4.25
C ASP A 315 -25.31 -4.46 -2.89
N MET A 316 -24.97 -3.17 -2.92
CA MET A 316 -24.65 -2.36 -1.73
C MET A 316 -25.81 -2.19 -0.75
N LYS A 317 -27.05 -2.57 -1.15
CA LYS A 317 -28.23 -2.59 -0.29
C LYS A 317 -28.36 -3.89 0.50
N GLN A 318 -27.70 -4.94 0.07
CA GLN A 318 -27.68 -6.22 0.77
C GLN A 318 -26.67 -6.21 1.91
N ILE A 319 -27.03 -6.87 3.00
CA ILE A 319 -26.21 -7.03 4.20
C ILE A 319 -25.50 -8.38 4.21
N TYR A 320 -24.44 -8.46 5.00
CA TYR A 320 -23.71 -9.69 5.31
C TYR A 320 -23.29 -9.68 6.77
N ASP A 321 -22.91 -10.83 7.31
CA ASP A 321 -22.39 -10.97 8.65
C ASP A 321 -20.86 -10.78 8.65
N ILE A 322 -20.35 -9.76 9.31
CA ILE A 322 -18.91 -9.48 9.36
C ILE A 322 -18.12 -10.61 10.04
N TYR A 323 -18.73 -11.35 10.95
CA TYR A 323 -18.07 -12.51 11.56
C TYR A 323 -17.80 -13.62 10.57
N ASP A 324 -18.64 -13.76 9.53
CA ASP A 324 -18.41 -14.71 8.44
C ASP A 324 -17.18 -14.31 7.60
N VAL A 325 -16.91 -13.01 7.45
CA VAL A 325 -15.71 -12.49 6.78
C VAL A 325 -14.48 -12.71 7.66
N ILE A 326 -14.52 -12.30 8.93
CA ILE A 326 -13.43 -12.47 9.90
C ILE A 326 -13.03 -13.96 10.00
N GLY A 327 -14.01 -14.86 10.06
CA GLY A 327 -13.77 -16.30 10.14
C GLY A 327 -13.06 -16.90 8.91
N ARG A 328 -13.00 -16.17 7.77
CA ARG A 328 -12.32 -16.61 6.54
C ARG A 328 -10.97 -15.94 6.30
N LEU A 329 -10.66 -14.95 7.12
CA LEU A 329 -9.40 -14.21 7.01
C LEU A 329 -8.36 -14.62 8.04
N PHE A 330 -8.78 -15.07 9.24
CA PHE A 330 -7.88 -15.29 10.36
C PHE A 330 -7.78 -16.76 10.79
N ASP A 331 -6.67 -17.10 11.42
CA ASP A 331 -6.30 -18.46 11.81
C ASP A 331 -7.41 -19.19 12.57
N LYS A 332 -7.67 -20.46 12.19
CA LYS A 332 -8.65 -21.35 12.84
C LYS A 332 -10.06 -20.75 12.90
N SER A 333 -10.34 -19.69 12.14
CA SER A 333 -11.59 -18.88 12.23
C SER A 333 -11.85 -18.35 13.63
N GLN A 334 -10.78 -17.97 14.34
CA GLN A 334 -10.85 -17.55 15.75
C GLN A 334 -10.76 -16.04 15.88
N PHE A 335 -11.57 -15.51 16.82
CA PHE A 335 -11.60 -14.08 17.13
C PHE A 335 -11.99 -13.84 18.57
N LEU A 336 -11.20 -13.08 19.31
CA LEU A 336 -11.47 -12.68 20.69
C LEU A 336 -12.02 -11.26 20.73
N GLU A 337 -13.35 -11.13 20.76
CA GLU A 337 -14.03 -9.85 20.67
C GLU A 337 -13.89 -9.01 21.95
N TYR A 338 -13.61 -7.72 21.75
CA TYR A 338 -13.53 -6.70 22.77
C TYR A 338 -14.88 -5.97 22.91
N LYS A 339 -15.39 -5.84 24.12
CA LYS A 339 -16.66 -5.15 24.44
C LYS A 339 -17.84 -5.56 23.53
N LYS A 340 -18.07 -6.85 23.39
CA LYS A 340 -19.21 -7.38 22.64
C LYS A 340 -20.52 -6.75 23.17
N GLY A 341 -21.34 -6.27 22.24
CA GLY A 341 -22.64 -5.64 22.57
C GLY A 341 -22.58 -4.15 22.91
N TYR A 342 -21.39 -3.56 23.14
CA TYR A 342 -21.22 -2.13 23.24
C TYR A 342 -20.75 -1.56 21.89
N GLY A 343 -21.40 -0.49 21.38
CA GLY A 343 -21.13 0.02 20.04
C GLY A 343 -21.34 -1.07 18.97
N PRO A 344 -22.58 -1.56 18.80
CA PRO A 344 -22.86 -2.76 17.98
C PRO A 344 -22.58 -2.58 16.50
N GLU A 345 -22.40 -1.36 16.02
CA GLU A 345 -21.97 -1.06 14.66
C GLU A 345 -20.50 -1.38 14.40
N ILE A 346 -19.73 -1.63 15.46
CA ILE A 346 -18.30 -1.94 15.39
C ILE A 346 -18.02 -3.27 16.08
N VAL A 347 -17.28 -4.12 15.39
CA VAL A 347 -16.60 -5.30 15.94
C VAL A 347 -15.13 -4.95 16.13
N ALA A 348 -14.59 -5.09 17.32
CA ALA A 348 -13.18 -4.92 17.61
C ALA A 348 -12.68 -6.10 18.45
N GLY A 349 -11.47 -6.56 18.21
CA GLY A 349 -10.92 -7.71 18.95
C GLY A 349 -9.58 -8.19 18.42
N LEU A 350 -9.11 -9.29 18.96
CA LEU A 350 -7.84 -9.91 18.63
C LEU A 350 -8.04 -11.13 17.73
N ALA A 351 -7.18 -11.28 16.73
CA ALA A 351 -7.11 -12.44 15.84
C ALA A 351 -5.66 -12.84 15.61
N LYS A 352 -5.45 -13.89 14.82
CA LYS A 352 -4.10 -14.37 14.47
C LYS A 352 -3.95 -14.53 12.96
N ALA A 353 -2.77 -14.16 12.45
CA ALA A 353 -2.36 -14.41 11.10
C ALA A 353 -1.04 -15.19 11.14
N GLU A 354 -1.07 -16.46 10.71
CA GLU A 354 0.09 -17.38 10.81
C GLU A 354 0.65 -17.44 12.25
N GLY A 355 -0.22 -17.45 13.25
CA GLY A 355 0.13 -17.48 14.67
C GLY A 355 0.60 -16.15 15.25
N LEU A 356 0.70 -15.10 14.47
CA LEU A 356 1.05 -13.75 14.89
C LEU A 356 -0.21 -12.96 15.30
N LEU A 357 -0.16 -12.28 16.42
CA LEU A 357 -1.32 -11.57 16.99
C LEU A 357 -1.55 -10.26 16.26
N VAL A 358 -2.80 -9.99 15.88
CA VAL A 358 -3.24 -8.72 15.30
C VAL A 358 -4.54 -8.24 15.94
N GLY A 359 -4.69 -6.93 16.09
CA GLY A 359 -5.96 -6.29 16.38
C GLY A 359 -6.79 -6.21 15.09
N VAL A 360 -8.10 -6.38 15.22
CA VAL A 360 -9.04 -6.24 14.11
C VAL A 360 -10.14 -5.29 14.50
N ILE A 361 -10.47 -4.33 13.64
CA ILE A 361 -11.61 -3.42 13.79
C ILE A 361 -12.41 -3.46 12.49
N ALA A 362 -13.72 -3.72 12.58
CA ALA A 362 -14.58 -3.88 11.42
C ALA A 362 -15.97 -3.29 11.64
N ASN A 363 -16.65 -2.88 10.56
CA ASN A 363 -18.06 -2.49 10.61
C ASN A 363 -18.98 -3.71 10.59
N THR A 364 -20.07 -3.66 11.37
CA THR A 364 -21.21 -4.55 11.16
C THR A 364 -22.11 -4.00 10.05
N GLN A 365 -23.00 -4.83 9.54
CA GLN A 365 -24.05 -4.43 8.60
C GLN A 365 -25.43 -4.75 9.16
N GLY A 366 -26.48 -4.13 8.64
CA GLY A 366 -27.88 -4.40 9.03
C GLY A 366 -28.49 -3.33 9.93
N LEU A 367 -29.65 -3.64 10.49
CA LEU A 367 -30.40 -2.73 11.34
C LEU A 367 -30.04 -2.97 12.82
N LEU A 368 -29.85 -1.87 13.54
CA LEU A 368 -29.50 -1.84 14.97
C LEU A 368 -30.69 -1.28 15.76
N LEU A 369 -31.50 -2.17 16.33
CA LEU A 369 -32.73 -1.79 17.03
C LEU A 369 -32.41 -1.09 18.36
N ASN A 370 -33.18 -0.04 18.69
CA ASN A 370 -33.00 0.80 19.88
C ASN A 370 -31.59 1.43 20.00
N TYR A 371 -31.01 1.74 18.86
CA TYR A 371 -29.68 2.31 18.76
C TYR A 371 -29.64 3.37 17.65
N PRO A 372 -28.90 4.48 17.74
CA PRO A 372 -27.94 4.78 18.82
C PRO A 372 -28.64 5.24 20.12
N GLU A 373 -27.92 5.11 21.23
CA GLU A 373 -28.40 5.36 22.59
C GLU A 373 -28.86 6.79 22.86
N TYR A 374 -28.31 7.75 22.14
CA TYR A 374 -28.66 9.16 22.26
C TYR A 374 -29.94 9.55 21.46
N LYS A 375 -30.54 8.60 20.74
CA LYS A 375 -31.75 8.80 19.93
C LYS A 375 -32.84 7.82 20.37
N LYS A 376 -33.77 8.27 21.21
CA LYS A 376 -34.84 7.41 21.74
C LYS A 376 -35.68 6.81 20.61
N GLY A 377 -35.84 5.50 20.60
CA GLY A 377 -36.64 4.75 19.62
C GLY A 377 -36.03 4.70 18.22
N ALA A 378 -34.75 5.06 18.07
CA ALA A 378 -34.09 5.03 16.78
C ALA A 378 -33.78 3.61 16.33
N VAL A 379 -33.68 3.44 15.03
CA VAL A 379 -33.11 2.27 14.37
C VAL A 379 -31.84 2.71 13.65
N GLY A 380 -30.70 2.30 14.19
CA GLY A 380 -29.40 2.54 13.58
C GLY A 380 -29.16 1.64 12.38
N ILE A 381 -28.19 2.02 11.59
CA ILE A 381 -27.76 1.28 10.38
C ILE A 381 -26.32 0.87 10.57
N GLY A 382 -26.03 -0.41 10.43
CA GLY A 382 -24.68 -0.93 10.38
C GLY A 382 -23.87 -0.29 9.25
N GLY A 383 -22.58 -0.12 9.46
CA GLY A 383 -21.71 0.66 8.56
C GLY A 383 -21.71 2.17 8.82
N LYS A 384 -22.65 2.69 9.60
CA LYS A 384 -22.64 4.07 10.08
C LYS A 384 -21.97 4.14 11.46
N LEU A 385 -21.21 5.19 11.72
CA LEU A 385 -20.50 5.35 12.99
C LEU A 385 -21.31 6.19 13.97
N TYR A 386 -21.41 5.69 15.20
CA TYR A 386 -22.13 6.30 16.30
C TYR A 386 -21.21 6.48 17.52
N ARG A 387 -21.73 7.10 18.58
CA ARG A 387 -20.97 7.48 19.75
C ARG A 387 -20.26 6.30 20.42
N GLN A 388 -20.96 5.22 20.70
CA GLN A 388 -20.36 4.07 21.38
C GLN A 388 -19.31 3.36 20.54
N GLY A 389 -19.51 3.26 19.22
CA GLY A 389 -18.51 2.69 18.30
C GLY A 389 -17.24 3.52 18.23
N LEU A 390 -17.36 4.86 18.17
CA LEU A 390 -16.21 5.77 18.20
C LEU A 390 -15.42 5.63 19.51
N LEU A 391 -16.09 5.52 20.65
CA LEU A 391 -15.46 5.27 21.95
C LEU A 391 -14.77 3.90 22.00
N LYS A 392 -15.45 2.84 21.52
CA LYS A 392 -14.92 1.47 21.48
C LYS A 392 -13.65 1.38 20.62
N MET A 393 -13.67 1.99 19.43
CA MET A 393 -12.50 2.04 18.54
C MET A 393 -11.35 2.79 19.19
N ASN A 394 -11.60 3.96 19.79
CA ASN A 394 -10.58 4.77 20.45
C ASN A 394 -9.88 3.99 21.58
N GLU A 395 -10.65 3.36 22.44
CA GLU A 395 -10.10 2.52 23.51
C GLU A 395 -9.30 1.34 22.97
N PHE A 396 -9.82 0.65 21.95
CA PHE A 396 -9.15 -0.52 21.41
C PHE A 396 -7.84 -0.17 20.69
N VAL A 397 -7.80 0.93 19.92
CA VAL A 397 -6.57 1.47 19.34
C VAL A 397 -5.55 1.80 20.45
N THR A 398 -6.00 2.42 21.53
CA THR A 398 -5.14 2.76 22.67
C THR A 398 -4.56 1.51 23.34
N LEU A 399 -5.37 0.46 23.52
CA LEU A 399 -4.92 -0.82 24.07
C LEU A 399 -3.90 -1.50 23.14
N CYS A 400 -4.19 -1.58 21.84
CA CYS A 400 -3.26 -2.13 20.86
C CYS A 400 -1.95 -1.33 20.81
N SER A 401 -2.03 0.00 20.88
CA SER A 401 -0.85 0.88 20.95
C SER A 401 0.01 0.59 22.18
N ARG A 402 -0.60 0.47 23.36
CA ARG A 402 0.09 0.12 24.60
C ARG A 402 0.82 -1.21 24.48
N ASP A 403 0.12 -2.21 23.94
CA ASP A 403 0.61 -3.59 23.88
C ASP A 403 1.39 -3.88 22.59
N LYS A 404 1.57 -2.85 21.71
CA LYS A 404 2.29 -2.94 20.44
C LYS A 404 1.72 -3.99 19.48
N ILE A 405 0.41 -4.11 19.42
CA ILE A 405 -0.30 -5.03 18.54
C ILE A 405 -0.68 -4.29 17.25
N PRO A 406 -0.21 -4.71 16.06
CA PRO A 406 -0.59 -4.10 14.80
C PRO A 406 -2.07 -4.30 14.50
N ILE A 407 -2.70 -3.35 13.81
CA ILE A 407 -4.15 -3.36 13.58
C ILE A 407 -4.47 -3.56 12.09
N VAL A 408 -5.45 -4.41 11.84
CA VAL A 408 -6.12 -4.60 10.55
C VAL A 408 -7.52 -3.98 10.63
N TRP A 409 -7.78 -2.97 9.83
CA TRP A 409 -9.10 -2.38 9.66
C TRP A 409 -9.83 -3.05 8.51
N ILE A 410 -11.10 -3.37 8.70
CA ILE A 410 -11.98 -3.91 7.65
C ILE A 410 -13.18 -2.97 7.53
N GLN A 411 -13.14 -2.14 6.51
CA GLN A 411 -14.06 -1.02 6.35
C GLN A 411 -15.18 -1.34 5.38
N ASP A 412 -16.41 -1.08 5.80
CA ASP A 412 -17.60 -0.93 4.96
C ASP A 412 -18.50 0.12 5.60
N THR A 413 -18.11 1.39 5.46
CA THR A 413 -18.74 2.50 6.17
C THR A 413 -19.50 3.45 5.26
N THR A 414 -20.66 3.89 5.75
CA THR A 414 -21.52 4.88 5.07
C THR A 414 -21.41 6.28 5.65
N GLY A 415 -20.51 6.50 6.60
CA GLY A 415 -20.28 7.81 7.23
C GLY A 415 -20.51 7.81 8.74
N ILE A 416 -20.28 8.97 9.33
CA ILE A 416 -20.62 9.25 10.74
C ILE A 416 -22.07 9.72 10.80
N ASP A 417 -22.80 9.47 11.89
CA ASP A 417 -24.15 9.97 12.07
C ASP A 417 -24.19 11.51 12.07
N VAL A 418 -25.32 12.07 11.68
CA VAL A 418 -25.50 13.50 11.47
C VAL A 418 -26.80 14.01 12.10
N GLY A 419 -26.88 15.31 12.32
CA GLY A 419 -28.03 16.00 12.87
C GLY A 419 -27.82 16.43 14.31
N ASP A 420 -28.74 17.24 14.85
CA ASP A 420 -28.60 17.88 16.17
C ASP A 420 -28.34 16.91 17.32
N ASP A 421 -28.96 15.72 17.28
CA ASP A 421 -28.73 14.69 18.31
C ASP A 421 -27.31 14.12 18.23
N ALA A 422 -26.79 13.94 17.01
CA ALA A 422 -25.42 13.49 16.79
C ALA A 422 -24.40 14.54 17.25
N GLU A 423 -24.67 15.82 16.98
CA GLU A 423 -23.82 16.92 17.46
C GLU A 423 -23.84 17.02 19.00
N LYS A 424 -25.00 16.89 19.63
CA LYS A 424 -25.13 16.83 21.10
C LYS A 424 -24.44 15.60 21.71
N ALA A 425 -24.35 14.50 20.95
CA ALA A 425 -23.62 13.30 21.33
C ALA A 425 -22.10 13.40 21.08
N GLU A 426 -21.61 14.57 20.68
CA GLU A 426 -20.19 14.93 20.52
C GLU A 426 -19.46 14.11 19.44
N LEU A 427 -20.17 13.65 18.39
CA LEU A 427 -19.57 12.75 17.37
C LEU A 427 -18.40 13.40 16.65
N LEU A 428 -18.44 14.70 16.40
CA LEU A 428 -17.32 15.42 15.77
C LEU A 428 -16.07 15.37 16.65
N GLY A 429 -16.20 15.65 17.95
CA GLY A 429 -15.09 15.59 18.92
C GLY A 429 -14.56 14.18 19.11
N LEU A 430 -15.45 13.17 19.14
CA LEU A 430 -15.04 11.75 19.26
C LEU A 430 -14.33 11.25 18.01
N GLY A 431 -14.75 11.67 16.82
CA GLY A 431 -14.03 11.40 15.57
C GLY A 431 -12.63 11.98 15.59
N GLN A 432 -12.47 13.23 16.03
CA GLN A 432 -11.17 13.89 16.20
C GLN A 432 -10.30 13.15 17.24
N SER A 433 -10.87 12.71 18.35
CA SER A 433 -10.18 11.95 19.40
C SER A 433 -9.65 10.61 18.86
N LEU A 434 -10.43 9.93 18.02
CA LEU A 434 -10.00 8.67 17.41
C LEU A 434 -8.85 8.88 16.40
N ILE A 435 -8.94 9.89 15.53
CA ILE A 435 -7.85 10.26 14.62
C ILE A 435 -6.57 10.56 15.42
N TYR A 436 -6.69 11.30 16.52
CA TYR A 436 -5.56 11.59 17.41
C TYR A 436 -4.95 10.30 17.97
N SER A 437 -5.76 9.36 18.45
CA SER A 437 -5.29 8.09 19.00
C SER A 437 -4.62 7.21 17.93
N ILE A 438 -5.16 7.17 16.72
CA ILE A 438 -4.58 6.45 15.58
C ILE A 438 -3.20 7.03 15.25
N GLN A 439 -3.10 8.33 15.04
CA GLN A 439 -1.84 8.98 14.66
C GLN A 439 -0.76 8.89 15.74
N ASN A 440 -1.15 8.87 17.01
CA ASN A 440 -0.21 8.75 18.12
C ASN A 440 0.09 7.31 18.54
N SER A 441 -0.58 6.33 17.97
CA SER A 441 -0.41 4.91 18.33
C SER A 441 1.00 4.39 18.05
N LYS A 442 1.66 4.91 17.02
CA LYS A 442 3.00 4.48 16.56
C LYS A 442 3.11 2.97 16.33
N ILE A 443 2.00 2.32 16.03
CA ILE A 443 1.95 0.92 15.61
C ILE A 443 1.52 0.85 14.15
N PRO A 444 2.09 -0.08 13.36
CA PRO A 444 1.63 -0.25 11.99
C PRO A 444 0.17 -0.66 11.92
N GLN A 445 -0.52 -0.14 10.95
CA GLN A 445 -1.90 -0.46 10.64
C GLN A 445 -2.04 -0.70 9.15
N MET A 446 -2.95 -1.58 8.76
CA MET A 446 -3.40 -1.73 7.37
C MET A 446 -4.91 -1.60 7.30
N GLU A 447 -5.41 -1.18 6.17
CA GLU A 447 -6.85 -1.04 5.96
C GLU A 447 -7.30 -1.85 4.74
N ILE A 448 -8.46 -2.49 4.87
CA ILE A 448 -9.18 -3.18 3.81
C ILE A 448 -10.49 -2.45 3.58
N THR A 449 -10.60 -1.71 2.49
CA THR A 449 -11.90 -1.17 2.06
C THR A 449 -12.70 -2.29 1.40
N LEU A 450 -13.49 -3.00 2.20
CA LEU A 450 -14.20 -4.20 1.73
C LEU A 450 -15.30 -3.86 0.72
N ARG A 451 -16.06 -2.80 0.97
CA ARG A 451 -17.04 -2.22 0.05
C ARG A 451 -16.98 -0.69 0.09
N LYS A 452 -17.65 -0.05 1.03
CA LYS A 452 -17.78 1.42 1.07
C LYS A 452 -16.75 2.07 2.00
N GLY A 453 -16.07 3.09 1.47
CA GLY A 453 -15.30 4.06 2.23
C GLY A 453 -15.87 5.45 2.02
N THR A 454 -16.67 5.97 2.99
CA THR A 454 -17.46 7.19 2.77
C THR A 454 -17.04 8.33 3.70
N ALA A 455 -16.78 9.50 3.12
CA ALA A 455 -16.54 10.76 3.80
C ALA A 455 -15.46 10.70 4.90
N ALA A 456 -15.62 11.46 5.98
CA ALA A 456 -14.70 11.48 7.10
C ALA A 456 -14.58 10.12 7.82
N ALA A 457 -15.60 9.27 7.76
CA ALA A 457 -15.55 7.95 8.36
C ALA A 457 -14.47 7.05 7.73
N HIS A 458 -14.18 7.23 6.43
CA HIS A 458 -13.09 6.53 5.75
C HIS A 458 -11.74 6.79 6.44
N TYR A 459 -11.44 8.02 6.82
CA TYR A 459 -10.20 8.38 7.52
C TYR A 459 -10.22 7.98 9.00
N VAL A 460 -11.38 8.09 9.64
CA VAL A 460 -11.58 7.73 11.06
C VAL A 460 -11.41 6.23 11.30
N MET A 461 -11.64 5.41 10.26
CA MET A 461 -11.44 3.96 10.31
C MET A 461 -10.07 3.50 9.76
N GLY A 462 -9.01 4.23 10.09
CA GLY A 462 -7.65 3.84 9.70
C GLY A 462 -7.32 4.08 8.22
N GLY A 463 -8.17 4.81 7.52
CA GLY A 463 -8.02 5.08 6.09
C GLY A 463 -6.71 5.77 5.71
N PRO A 464 -6.35 5.70 4.42
CA PRO A 464 -5.05 6.13 3.93
C PRO A 464 -4.86 7.63 3.95
N GLN A 465 -3.64 8.06 3.72
CA GLN A 465 -3.17 9.44 3.47
C GLN A 465 -3.29 10.41 4.66
N GLY A 466 -2.18 10.95 5.06
CA GLY A 466 -2.06 11.77 6.25
C GLY A 466 -2.05 10.96 7.56
N ASN A 467 -2.19 9.65 7.48
CA ASN A 467 -2.03 8.73 8.59
C ASN A 467 -0.67 8.00 8.48
N ASP A 468 0.32 8.48 9.22
CA ASP A 468 1.68 7.92 9.20
C ASP A 468 1.76 6.49 9.73
N THR A 469 0.68 5.98 10.34
CA THR A 469 0.59 4.61 10.85
C THR A 469 -0.06 3.64 9.86
N ASN A 470 -0.66 4.12 8.77
CA ASN A 470 -1.18 3.27 7.70
C ASN A 470 -0.03 2.81 6.79
N ALA A 471 0.25 1.50 6.80
CA ALA A 471 1.30 0.92 5.98
C ALA A 471 0.89 0.82 4.51
N PHE A 472 -0.34 0.37 4.27
CA PHE A 472 -0.99 0.31 2.96
C PHE A 472 -2.49 0.01 3.11
N THR A 473 -3.23 0.33 2.08
CA THR A 473 -4.67 0.08 1.98
C THR A 473 -4.97 -0.81 0.78
N ILE A 474 -5.75 -1.86 0.98
CA ILE A 474 -6.24 -2.70 -0.11
C ILE A 474 -7.75 -2.54 -0.27
N GLY A 475 -8.20 -2.65 -1.51
CA GLY A 475 -9.61 -2.75 -1.87
C GLY A 475 -9.94 -4.11 -2.46
N THR A 476 -11.22 -4.34 -2.73
CA THR A 476 -11.76 -5.54 -3.37
C THR A 476 -12.59 -5.18 -4.59
N ALA A 477 -13.14 -6.16 -5.29
CA ALA A 477 -14.10 -5.93 -6.36
C ALA A 477 -15.33 -5.12 -5.92
N GLY A 478 -15.64 -5.09 -4.62
CA GLY A 478 -16.73 -4.31 -4.04
C GLY A 478 -16.39 -2.89 -3.63
N THR A 479 -15.13 -2.47 -3.76
CA THR A 479 -14.67 -1.18 -3.22
C THR A 479 -15.29 0.00 -3.95
N GLU A 480 -15.89 0.91 -3.16
CA GLU A 480 -16.37 2.22 -3.58
C GLU A 480 -15.92 3.28 -2.59
N ILE A 481 -15.16 4.28 -3.05
CA ILE A 481 -14.68 5.39 -2.21
C ILE A 481 -15.21 6.71 -2.74
N TYR A 482 -15.93 7.46 -1.89
CA TYR A 482 -16.54 8.74 -2.23
C TYR A 482 -16.85 9.58 -0.99
N VAL A 483 -17.02 10.88 -1.18
CA VAL A 483 -17.48 11.77 -0.10
C VAL A 483 -18.95 11.49 0.25
N MET A 484 -19.80 11.28 -0.76
CA MET A 484 -21.22 10.94 -0.65
C MET A 484 -21.70 10.24 -1.91
N HIS A 485 -22.77 9.48 -1.83
CA HIS A 485 -23.38 8.83 -2.98
C HIS A 485 -23.79 9.85 -4.05
N GLY A 486 -23.74 9.46 -5.31
CA GLY A 486 -24.07 10.33 -6.44
C GLY A 486 -25.48 10.92 -6.34
N GLU A 487 -26.47 10.13 -5.88
CA GLU A 487 -27.84 10.60 -5.66
C GLU A 487 -27.90 11.70 -4.59
N THR A 488 -27.17 11.53 -3.48
CA THR A 488 -27.09 12.53 -2.42
C THR A 488 -26.40 13.80 -2.91
N ALA A 489 -25.32 13.66 -3.68
CA ALA A 489 -24.63 14.80 -4.28
C ALA A 489 -25.50 15.54 -5.27
N ALA A 490 -26.22 14.82 -6.15
CA ALA A 490 -27.15 15.40 -7.10
C ALA A 490 -28.29 16.15 -6.38
N ALA A 491 -28.87 15.55 -5.33
CA ALA A 491 -29.88 16.19 -4.51
C ALA A 491 -29.34 17.47 -3.84
N ALA A 492 -28.15 17.41 -3.22
CA ALA A 492 -27.54 18.56 -2.56
C ALA A 492 -27.27 19.72 -3.52
N MET A 493 -26.84 19.44 -4.75
CA MET A 493 -26.54 20.49 -5.75
C MET A 493 -27.77 21.06 -6.44
N TYR A 494 -28.77 20.23 -6.73
CA TYR A 494 -29.86 20.60 -7.62
C TYR A 494 -31.21 20.80 -6.94
N SER A 495 -31.42 20.45 -5.66
CA SER A 495 -32.71 20.58 -4.97
C SER A 495 -33.25 22.01 -4.99
N ARG A 496 -32.39 23.01 -4.76
CA ARG A 496 -32.81 24.44 -4.81
C ARG A 496 -33.22 24.88 -6.22
N ARG A 497 -32.53 24.35 -7.23
CA ARG A 497 -32.85 24.62 -8.63
C ARG A 497 -34.21 24.03 -9.01
N LEU A 498 -34.44 22.75 -8.67
CA LEU A 498 -35.73 22.07 -8.87
C LEU A 498 -36.87 22.82 -8.17
N ALA A 499 -36.67 23.25 -6.90
CA ALA A 499 -37.67 24.02 -6.18
C ALA A 499 -37.97 25.38 -6.84
N LYS A 500 -36.95 26.04 -7.39
CA LYS A 500 -37.13 27.32 -8.12
C LYS A 500 -37.86 27.07 -9.44
N GLU A 501 -37.49 26.11 -10.24
CA GLU A 501 -38.13 25.74 -11.49
C GLU A 501 -39.60 25.39 -11.26
N ALA A 502 -39.90 24.57 -10.21
CA ALA A 502 -41.27 24.26 -9.82
C ALA A 502 -42.10 25.50 -9.48
N LYS A 503 -41.52 26.44 -8.73
CA LYS A 503 -42.19 27.72 -8.38
C LYS A 503 -42.46 28.59 -9.61
N GLU A 504 -41.56 28.52 -10.60
CA GLU A 504 -41.66 29.32 -11.85
C GLU A 504 -42.46 28.59 -12.94
N GLY A 505 -42.98 27.38 -12.69
CA GLY A 505 -43.70 26.56 -13.68
C GLY A 505 -42.86 26.15 -14.88
N LYS A 506 -41.53 26.01 -14.70
CA LYS A 506 -40.59 25.62 -15.74
C LYS A 506 -40.44 24.08 -15.79
N PRO A 507 -40.13 23.52 -16.98
CA PRO A 507 -39.79 22.10 -17.09
C PRO A 507 -38.55 21.74 -16.27
N HIS A 508 -38.50 20.49 -15.76
CA HIS A 508 -37.38 19.98 -14.95
C HIS A 508 -36.43 19.08 -15.73
N ASP A 509 -36.74 18.76 -16.98
CA ASP A 509 -36.05 17.72 -17.77
C ASP A 509 -34.53 17.95 -17.84
N GLU A 510 -34.09 19.16 -18.12
CA GLU A 510 -32.66 19.52 -18.18
C GLU A 510 -31.96 19.32 -16.82
N THR A 511 -32.64 19.67 -15.73
CA THR A 511 -32.09 19.52 -14.38
C THR A 511 -32.01 18.03 -13.98
N ILE A 512 -33.03 17.25 -14.32
CA ILE A 512 -33.06 15.80 -14.11
C ILE A 512 -31.96 15.12 -14.93
N GLU A 513 -31.74 15.50 -16.17
CA GLU A 513 -30.65 14.98 -17.00
C GLU A 513 -29.28 15.25 -16.39
N LYS A 514 -29.03 16.49 -15.91
CA LYS A 514 -27.79 16.86 -15.20
C LYS A 514 -27.58 16.05 -13.92
N MET A 515 -28.65 15.83 -13.16
CA MET A 515 -28.61 14.99 -11.96
C MET A 515 -28.23 13.54 -12.30
N ASN A 516 -28.87 12.95 -13.30
CA ASN A 516 -28.60 11.59 -13.72
C ASN A 516 -27.17 11.44 -14.26
N LYS A 517 -26.68 12.39 -15.05
CA LYS A 517 -25.29 12.42 -15.50
C LYS A 517 -24.32 12.48 -14.34
N MET A 518 -24.57 13.34 -13.34
CA MET A 518 -23.76 13.43 -12.15
C MET A 518 -23.72 12.11 -11.38
N ILE A 519 -24.85 11.43 -11.21
CA ILE A 519 -24.93 10.12 -10.55
C ILE A 519 -24.05 9.10 -11.28
N GLN A 520 -24.14 9.05 -12.61
CA GLN A 520 -23.32 8.16 -13.44
C GLN A 520 -21.82 8.47 -13.33
N ASP A 521 -21.45 9.76 -13.39
CA ASP A 521 -20.05 10.20 -13.25
C ASP A 521 -19.47 9.83 -11.88
N TYR A 522 -20.26 9.97 -10.81
CA TYR A 522 -19.85 9.55 -9.45
C TYR A 522 -19.64 8.06 -9.37
N ALA A 523 -20.58 7.26 -9.88
CA ALA A 523 -20.45 5.80 -9.90
C ALA A 523 -19.19 5.35 -10.68
N ALA A 524 -18.91 5.98 -11.83
CA ALA A 524 -17.74 5.67 -12.64
C ALA A 524 -16.41 5.98 -11.92
N LYS A 525 -16.37 7.07 -11.13
CA LYS A 525 -15.15 7.53 -10.43
C LYS A 525 -14.92 6.85 -9.08
N SER A 526 -15.91 6.18 -8.52
CA SER A 526 -15.81 5.50 -7.23
C SER A 526 -15.63 3.98 -7.32
N ARG A 527 -15.75 3.41 -8.52
CA ARG A 527 -15.58 1.97 -8.75
C ARG A 527 -14.14 1.49 -8.47
N PRO A 528 -13.90 0.18 -8.23
CA PRO A 528 -12.59 -0.36 -7.86
C PRO A 528 -11.46 0.04 -8.79
N GLN A 529 -11.67 -0.05 -10.12
CA GLN A 529 -10.66 0.33 -11.12
C GLN A 529 -10.23 1.79 -10.97
N ALA A 530 -11.20 2.70 -10.79
CA ALA A 530 -10.90 4.12 -10.57
C ALA A 530 -10.20 4.35 -9.23
N CYS A 531 -10.60 3.65 -8.17
CA CYS A 531 -9.93 3.71 -6.86
C CYS A 531 -8.46 3.31 -6.97
N GLY A 532 -8.15 2.22 -7.68
CA GLY A 532 -6.77 1.79 -7.93
C GLY A 532 -5.99 2.77 -8.80
N GLN A 533 -6.58 3.24 -9.91
CA GLN A 533 -5.94 4.17 -10.85
C GLN A 533 -5.60 5.52 -10.21
N LEU A 534 -6.47 6.02 -9.34
CA LEU A 534 -6.26 7.27 -8.62
C LEU A 534 -5.43 7.11 -7.34
N GLY A 535 -5.15 5.88 -6.92
CA GLY A 535 -4.43 5.58 -5.68
C GLY A 535 -5.24 5.91 -4.42
N LEU A 536 -6.56 5.76 -4.48
CA LEU A 536 -7.44 5.86 -3.31
C LEU A 536 -7.27 4.64 -2.41
N VAL A 537 -6.86 3.51 -3.00
CA VAL A 537 -6.29 2.34 -2.33
C VAL A 537 -4.96 2.00 -3.00
N ASP A 538 -4.07 1.32 -2.29
CA ASP A 538 -2.77 0.92 -2.83
C ASP A 538 -2.88 -0.31 -3.74
N GLU A 539 -3.84 -1.21 -3.52
CA GLU A 539 -4.10 -2.32 -4.43
C GLU A 539 -5.57 -2.75 -4.39
N ILE A 540 -6.06 -3.26 -5.52
CA ILE A 540 -7.34 -3.98 -5.58
C ILE A 540 -7.01 -5.47 -5.68
N VAL A 541 -7.42 -6.24 -4.67
CA VAL A 541 -7.07 -7.65 -4.54
C VAL A 541 -8.28 -8.56 -4.75
N ASN A 542 -8.02 -9.77 -5.20
CA ASN A 542 -9.07 -10.80 -5.26
C ASN A 542 -9.61 -11.10 -3.86
N MET A 543 -10.90 -11.41 -3.77
CA MET A 543 -11.57 -11.66 -2.49
C MET A 543 -10.85 -12.72 -1.64
N ASN A 544 -10.39 -13.80 -2.23
CA ASN A 544 -9.68 -14.88 -1.54
C ASN A 544 -8.20 -14.57 -1.23
N MET A 545 -7.64 -13.48 -1.77
CA MET A 545 -6.24 -13.07 -1.57
C MET A 545 -6.05 -12.06 -0.44
N MET A 546 -7.12 -11.51 0.13
CA MET A 546 -7.02 -10.54 1.24
C MET A 546 -6.15 -11.06 2.40
N ARG A 547 -6.29 -12.37 2.72
CA ARG A 547 -5.47 -12.99 3.77
C ARG A 547 -3.97 -12.92 3.48
N ASN A 548 -3.54 -13.02 2.23
CA ASN A 548 -2.12 -12.97 1.87
C ASN A 548 -1.50 -11.63 2.26
N TYR A 549 -2.23 -10.54 2.05
CA TYR A 549 -1.81 -9.20 2.47
C TYR A 549 -1.80 -9.02 3.99
N ILE A 550 -2.80 -9.59 4.68
CA ILE A 550 -2.82 -9.61 6.15
C ILE A 550 -1.61 -10.37 6.71
N VAL A 551 -1.26 -11.51 6.11
CA VAL A 551 -0.10 -12.31 6.49
C VAL A 551 1.20 -11.56 6.21
N ALA A 552 1.34 -10.97 5.02
CA ALA A 552 2.49 -10.14 4.67
C ALA A 552 2.67 -8.96 5.63
N PHE A 553 1.58 -8.29 5.97
CA PHE A 553 1.54 -7.21 6.95
C PHE A 553 1.99 -7.69 8.33
N ALA A 554 1.39 -8.76 8.84
CA ALA A 554 1.71 -9.29 10.18
C ALA A 554 3.20 -9.69 10.27
N TYR A 555 3.71 -10.45 9.30
CA TYR A 555 5.14 -10.83 9.28
C TYR A 555 6.05 -9.60 9.21
N SER A 556 5.74 -8.64 8.36
CA SER A 556 6.52 -7.40 8.24
C SER A 556 6.57 -6.64 9.55
N CYS A 557 5.44 -6.54 10.25
CA CYS A 557 5.37 -5.90 11.55
C CYS A 557 6.24 -6.58 12.61
N TYR A 558 6.27 -7.91 12.62
CA TYR A 558 7.04 -8.69 13.61
C TYR A 558 8.48 -8.99 13.17
N GLN A 559 8.90 -8.52 12.02
CA GLN A 559 10.28 -8.68 11.54
C GLN A 559 11.26 -7.76 12.27
N ASN A 560 10.82 -6.57 12.69
CA ASN A 560 11.62 -5.63 13.48
C ASN A 560 10.99 -5.41 14.86
N PRO A 561 11.51 -6.05 15.92
CA PRO A 561 10.92 -6.00 17.27
C PRO A 561 11.06 -4.66 17.98
N GLU A 562 12.00 -3.80 17.59
CA GLU A 562 12.08 -2.46 18.20
C GLU A 562 10.79 -1.67 17.99
N HIS A 563 10.13 -1.96 16.86
CA HIS A 563 8.90 -1.30 16.48
C HIS A 563 7.67 -1.83 17.24
N ILE A 564 7.64 -3.14 17.59
CA ILE A 564 6.44 -3.81 18.11
C ILE A 564 6.70 -4.60 19.38
N CYS A 565 7.81 -4.55 20.04
CA CYS A 565 8.05 -5.49 21.11
C CYS A 565 7.48 -5.05 22.46
N PRO A 566 6.33 -5.57 22.91
CA PRO A 566 5.87 -5.38 24.28
C PRO A 566 6.81 -6.02 25.31
N PHE A 567 7.64 -6.94 24.87
CA PHE A 567 8.57 -7.67 25.72
C PHE A 567 9.66 -6.83 26.33
N HIS A 568 10.14 -5.82 25.63
CA HIS A 568 11.14 -4.92 26.21
C HIS A 568 10.64 -4.23 27.48
N GLN A 569 9.32 -4.15 27.66
CA GLN A 569 8.69 -3.61 28.87
C GLN A 569 8.38 -4.67 29.93
N MET A 570 8.23 -5.94 29.53
CA MET A 570 7.78 -7.02 30.39
C MET A 570 8.89 -8.02 30.76
N ILE A 571 9.96 -8.09 29.97
CA ILE A 571 11.06 -9.03 30.19
C ILE A 571 12.16 -8.35 31.01
N THR A 572 12.67 -9.07 32.01
CA THR A 572 13.80 -8.57 32.80
C THR A 572 15.05 -8.38 31.91
N PRO A 573 15.97 -7.48 32.28
CA PRO A 573 17.22 -7.28 31.56
C PRO A 573 18.01 -8.58 31.30
N ARG A 574 17.90 -9.55 32.22
CA ARG A 574 18.50 -10.88 32.04
C ARG A 574 17.88 -11.66 30.89
N ALA A 575 16.55 -11.71 30.84
CA ALA A 575 15.84 -12.43 29.78
C ALA A 575 16.09 -11.79 28.40
N ILE A 576 16.19 -10.47 28.29
CA ILE A 576 16.56 -9.78 27.05
C ILE A 576 17.96 -10.21 26.61
N ARG A 577 18.93 -10.24 27.55
CA ARG A 577 20.29 -10.68 27.25
C ARG A 577 20.32 -12.13 26.80
N ASP A 578 19.61 -13.01 27.49
CA ASP A 578 19.57 -14.44 27.18
C ASP A 578 18.88 -14.68 25.84
N PHE A 579 17.83 -13.93 25.52
CA PHE A 579 17.18 -13.95 24.21
C PHE A 579 18.12 -13.56 23.07
N ASN A 580 18.82 -12.43 23.21
CA ASN A 580 19.79 -12.01 22.21
C ASN A 580 20.90 -13.04 22.00
N THR A 581 21.35 -13.70 23.08
CA THR A 581 22.34 -14.78 23.00
C THR A 581 21.78 -16.01 22.28
N TYR A 582 20.53 -16.36 22.53
CA TYR A 582 19.84 -17.46 21.86
C TYR A 582 19.69 -17.19 20.35
N VAL A 583 19.17 -16.03 19.98
CA VAL A 583 19.00 -15.63 18.58
C VAL A 583 20.33 -15.70 17.81
N ARG A 584 21.43 -15.26 18.44
CA ARG A 584 22.78 -15.35 17.84
C ARG A 584 23.27 -16.79 17.68
N LYS A 585 22.99 -17.67 18.63
CA LYS A 585 23.42 -19.07 18.59
C LYS A 585 22.73 -19.89 17.50
N GLU A 586 21.50 -19.58 17.16
CA GLU A 586 20.72 -20.28 16.13
C GLU A 586 21.08 -19.85 14.70
N ASN A 587 22.21 -19.13 14.52
CA ASN A 587 22.64 -18.63 13.20
C ASN A 587 21.53 -17.88 12.43
N ILE A 588 20.65 -17.20 13.13
CA ILE A 588 19.79 -16.22 12.48
C ILE A 588 20.72 -15.11 12.02
N PRO A 589 20.89 -14.88 10.72
CA PRO A 589 21.84 -13.90 10.24
C PRO A 589 21.44 -12.53 10.76
N TYR A 590 22.39 -11.83 11.35
CA TYR A 590 22.31 -10.43 11.72
C TYR A 590 22.88 -9.61 10.60
#